data_99963a6e77cd67b3e923e7542f8a5887
#
_entry.id   99963a6e77cd67b3e923e7542f8a5887
#
_cell.length_a   1.000
_cell.length_b   1.000
_cell.length_c   1.000
_cell.angle_alpha   90.00
_cell.angle_beta   90.00
_cell.angle_gamma   90.00
#
_symmetry.space_group_name_H-M   'P 1'
#
loop_
_entity.id
_entity.type
_entity.pdbx_description
1 polymer ?
#
loop_
_entity_poly.entity_id
_entity_poly.type
_entity_poly.pdbx_seq_one_letter_code
_entity_poly.pdbx_strand_id
1 'polypeptide(L)'
;MAKKTETEFNTDDFVVYPTHGVGRILGTEQNIIAGTEIDMLIVRFEQDRMTLRVPLEKARSLGLRTLSSRKQMDEAITTLKGKARVRRDMWSKRAKQYDDKIRSGDPVSIAEVVRDLRKRNNQSEQSYSERQMYQAALERLAREFAAIEKIDQSAAAIKLENLMDAA
;
A
#
# COMPACT_ATOMS: atom_id res chain seq x y z
N MET A 1 -5.94 -19.17 33.05
CA MET A 1 -4.79 -18.43 32.49
C MET A 1 -5.27 -17.72 31.23
N ALA A 2 -5.32 -16.41 31.26
CA ALA A 2 -5.56 -15.65 30.05
C ALA A 2 -4.37 -15.90 29.13
N LYS A 3 -4.61 -16.52 27.95
CA LYS A 3 -3.63 -16.51 26.88
C LYS A 3 -3.36 -15.05 26.58
N LYS A 4 -2.14 -14.57 26.89
CA LYS A 4 -1.63 -13.38 26.27
C LYS A 4 -1.75 -13.66 24.77
N THR A 5 -2.76 -13.08 24.14
CA THR A 5 -2.76 -12.93 22.72
C THR A 5 -1.51 -12.12 22.41
N GLU A 6 -0.47 -12.79 21.90
CA GLU A 6 0.63 -12.09 21.29
C GLU A 6 -0.01 -11.14 20.28
N THR A 7 0.05 -9.87 20.58
CA THR A 7 -0.46 -8.87 19.66
C THR A 7 0.42 -8.93 18.45
N GLU A 8 -0.14 -9.34 17.33
CA GLU A 8 0.54 -9.44 16.04
C GLU A 8 1.10 -8.08 15.59
N PHE A 9 0.63 -7.01 16.21
CA PHE A 9 1.01 -5.62 15.92
C PHE A 9 1.71 -5.03 17.14
N ASN A 10 3.00 -4.75 17.00
CA ASN A 10 3.83 -4.18 18.06
C ASN A 10 4.14 -2.71 17.79
N THR A 11 4.42 -1.97 18.88
CA THR A 11 4.85 -0.58 18.79
C THR A 11 6.07 -0.44 17.87
N ASP A 12 6.07 0.59 17.05
CA ASP A 12 7.07 0.91 16.01
C ASP A 12 7.07 0.00 14.78
N ASP A 13 6.23 -1.03 14.73
CA ASP A 13 6.07 -1.84 13.53
C ASP A 13 5.40 -1.03 12.41
N PHE A 14 5.84 -1.26 11.18
CA PHE A 14 5.13 -0.79 10.00
C PHE A 14 3.98 -1.74 9.67
N VAL A 15 2.86 -1.15 9.29
CA VAL A 15 1.65 -1.88 8.87
C VAL A 15 1.09 -1.26 7.61
N VAL A 16 0.23 -1.99 6.93
CA VAL A 16 -0.49 -1.49 5.76
C VAL A 16 -2.00 -1.53 6.05
N TYR A 17 -2.61 -0.37 5.90
CA TYR A 17 -4.07 -0.25 5.88
C TYR A 17 -4.51 -0.04 4.44
N PRO A 18 -5.42 -0.86 3.89
CA PRO A 18 -5.69 -0.86 2.44
C PRO A 18 -6.03 0.50 1.86
N THR A 19 -6.80 1.30 2.57
CA THR A 19 -7.23 2.62 2.11
C THR A 19 -6.14 3.69 2.21
N HIS A 20 -5.25 3.59 3.20
CA HIS A 20 -4.27 4.64 3.54
C HIS A 20 -2.81 4.25 3.27
N GLY A 21 -2.55 2.98 2.96
CA GLY A 21 -1.19 2.50 2.69
C GLY A 21 -0.38 2.26 3.97
N VAL A 22 0.91 2.55 3.92
CA VAL A 22 1.84 2.26 5.00
C VAL A 22 1.69 3.23 6.16
N GLY A 23 1.54 2.69 7.36
CA GLY A 23 1.54 3.43 8.62
C GLY A 23 2.48 2.80 9.63
N ARG A 24 2.69 3.47 10.74
CA ARG A 24 3.49 2.98 11.86
C ARG A 24 2.66 2.92 13.12
N ILE A 25 2.79 1.84 13.86
CA ILE A 25 2.12 1.67 15.14
C ILE A 25 2.81 2.52 16.19
N LEU A 26 2.08 3.45 16.81
CA LEU A 26 2.55 4.26 17.91
C LEU A 26 2.40 3.55 19.24
N GLY A 27 1.40 2.69 19.39
CA GLY A 27 1.11 1.95 20.60
C GLY A 27 -0.34 1.55 20.68
N THR A 28 -0.76 1.18 21.88
CA THR A 28 -2.14 0.85 22.20
C THR A 28 -2.65 1.77 23.30
N GLU A 29 -3.92 2.14 23.23
CA GLU A 29 -4.64 2.87 24.27
C GLU A 29 -5.85 2.06 24.72
N GLN A 30 -6.15 2.13 26.00
CA GLN A 30 -7.38 1.57 26.53
C GLN A 30 -8.41 2.68 26.68
N ASN A 31 -9.54 2.53 26.01
CA ASN A 31 -10.66 3.49 26.05
C ASN A 31 -11.92 2.82 26.58
N ILE A 32 -12.70 3.59 27.32
CA ILE A 32 -14.03 3.14 27.79
C ILE A 32 -15.07 3.72 26.84
N ILE A 33 -15.75 2.85 26.11
CA ILE A 33 -16.84 3.23 25.19
C ILE A 33 -18.10 2.50 25.62
N ALA A 34 -19.14 3.27 25.94
CA ALA A 34 -20.43 2.73 26.42
C ALA A 34 -20.28 1.75 27.61
N GLY A 35 -19.37 2.06 28.54
CA GLY A 35 -19.12 1.24 29.72
C GLY A 35 -18.22 0.03 29.50
N THR A 36 -17.74 -0.19 28.29
CA THR A 36 -16.86 -1.32 27.93
C THR A 36 -15.44 -0.82 27.67
N GLU A 37 -14.45 -1.49 28.27
CA GLU A 37 -13.04 -1.24 27.97
C GLU A 37 -12.69 -1.84 26.62
N ILE A 38 -12.14 -1.00 25.74
CA ILE A 38 -11.70 -1.39 24.39
C ILE A 38 -10.24 -1.00 24.20
N ASP A 39 -9.42 -1.96 23.81
CA ASP A 39 -8.04 -1.71 23.41
C ASP A 39 -8.02 -1.16 21.99
N MET A 40 -7.46 0.04 21.85
CA MET A 40 -7.32 0.74 20.56
C MET A 40 -5.88 0.72 20.10
N LEU A 41 -5.66 0.27 18.89
CA LEU A 41 -4.36 0.37 18.22
C LEU A 41 -4.23 1.74 17.58
N ILE A 42 -3.12 2.43 17.84
CA ILE A 42 -2.88 3.77 17.31
C ILE A 42 -1.88 3.66 16.18
N VAL A 43 -2.31 4.06 14.98
CA VAL A 43 -1.51 4.01 13.76
C VAL A 43 -1.32 5.41 13.20
N ARG A 44 -0.08 5.78 12.94
CA ARG A 44 0.28 7.06 12.33
C ARG A 44 0.62 6.87 10.85
N PHE A 45 -0.06 7.65 10.00
CA PHE A 45 0.21 7.75 8.57
C PHE A 45 0.86 9.10 8.29
N GLU A 46 2.19 9.12 8.19
CA GLU A 46 2.96 10.36 8.07
C GLU A 46 2.62 11.15 6.82
N GLN A 47 2.36 10.47 5.72
CA GLN A 47 2.04 11.14 4.44
C GLN A 47 0.75 11.93 4.50
N ASP A 48 -0.26 11.36 5.12
CA ASP A 48 -1.57 12.01 5.24
C ASP A 48 -1.66 12.86 6.51
N ARG A 49 -0.59 12.90 7.30
CA ARG A 49 -0.55 13.55 8.62
C ARG A 49 -1.74 13.17 9.49
N MET A 50 -2.06 11.90 9.46
CA MET A 50 -3.25 11.35 10.09
C MET A 50 -2.88 10.31 11.11
N THR A 51 -3.59 10.32 12.23
CA THR A 51 -3.53 9.27 13.24
C THR A 51 -4.86 8.56 13.30
N LEU A 52 -4.85 7.26 13.12
CA LEU A 52 -6.04 6.42 13.16
C LEU A 52 -6.04 5.58 14.42
N ARG A 53 -7.18 5.50 15.09
CA ARG A 53 -7.42 4.59 16.21
C ARG A 53 -8.31 3.46 15.76
N VAL A 54 -7.81 2.24 15.88
CA VAL A 54 -8.49 1.04 15.40
C VAL A 54 -8.68 0.08 16.57
N PRO A 55 -9.89 -0.42 16.82
CA PRO A 55 -10.06 -1.47 17.84
C PRO A 55 -9.16 -2.65 17.53
N LEU A 56 -8.36 -3.07 18.51
CA LEU A 56 -7.36 -4.13 18.33
C LEU A 56 -7.99 -5.42 17.82
N GLU A 57 -9.17 -5.79 18.36
CA GLU A 57 -9.89 -7.00 17.94
C GLU A 57 -10.37 -6.96 16.50
N LYS A 58 -10.62 -5.76 15.95
CA LYS A 58 -11.13 -5.55 14.59
C LYS A 58 -10.04 -5.22 13.57
N ALA A 59 -8.81 -5.02 14.01
CA ALA A 59 -7.72 -4.55 13.13
C ALA A 59 -7.58 -5.43 11.88
N ARG A 60 -7.51 -6.74 12.03
CA ARG A 60 -7.41 -7.68 10.90
C ARG A 60 -8.64 -7.65 10.01
N SER A 61 -9.83 -7.67 10.59
CA SER A 61 -11.08 -7.67 9.80
C SER A 61 -11.27 -6.39 9.02
N LEU A 62 -10.71 -5.28 9.48
CA LEU A 62 -10.68 -4.01 8.77
C LEU A 62 -9.59 -3.94 7.70
N GLY A 63 -8.76 -4.97 7.58
CA GLY A 63 -7.74 -5.09 6.55
C GLY A 63 -6.34 -4.64 6.96
N LEU A 64 -6.13 -4.26 8.22
CA LEU A 64 -4.79 -3.93 8.71
C LEU A 64 -3.91 -5.18 8.66
N ARG A 65 -2.76 -5.07 8.04
CA ARG A 65 -1.80 -6.17 7.89
C ARG A 65 -0.38 -5.71 8.15
N THR A 66 0.48 -6.66 8.43
CA THR A 66 1.94 -6.42 8.46
C THR A 66 2.47 -6.17 7.06
N LEU A 67 3.70 -5.67 6.95
CA LEU A 67 4.37 -5.53 5.66
C LEU A 67 4.42 -6.87 4.92
N SER A 68 4.35 -6.81 3.60
CA SER A 68 4.53 -7.98 2.75
C SER A 68 5.89 -8.62 2.99
N SER A 69 5.96 -9.94 2.86
CA SER A 69 7.23 -10.66 2.86
C SER A 69 8.07 -10.27 1.64
N ARG A 70 9.38 -10.55 1.69
CA ARG A 70 10.26 -10.36 0.52
C ARG A 70 9.75 -11.15 -0.69
N LYS A 71 9.25 -12.35 -0.47
CA LYS A 71 8.68 -13.19 -1.53
C LYS A 71 7.48 -12.51 -2.20
N GLN A 72 6.56 -11.97 -1.42
CA GLN A 72 5.39 -11.24 -1.95
C GLN A 72 5.81 -9.98 -2.70
N MET A 73 6.79 -9.26 -2.18
CA MET A 73 7.32 -8.07 -2.86
C MET A 73 8.06 -8.43 -4.14
N ASP A 74 8.78 -9.54 -4.17
CA ASP A 74 9.42 -10.05 -5.38
C ASP A 74 8.40 -10.41 -6.46
N GLU A 75 7.25 -10.96 -6.08
CA GLU A 75 6.13 -11.19 -7.01
C GLU A 75 5.61 -9.89 -7.61
N ALA A 76 5.48 -8.84 -6.81
CA ALA A 76 5.11 -7.51 -7.29
C ALA A 76 6.15 -6.94 -8.26
N ILE A 77 7.43 -7.07 -7.95
CA ILE A 77 8.53 -6.65 -8.84
C ILE A 77 8.51 -7.42 -10.16
N THR A 78 8.28 -8.72 -10.11
CA THR A 78 8.13 -9.54 -11.32
C THR A 78 6.96 -9.05 -12.18
N THR A 79 5.87 -8.68 -11.55
CA THR A 79 4.71 -8.07 -12.22
C THR A 79 5.08 -6.76 -12.91
N LEU A 80 5.85 -5.89 -12.25
CA LEU A 80 6.33 -4.63 -12.83
C LEU A 80 7.14 -4.83 -14.10
N LYS A 81 7.92 -5.90 -14.17
CA LYS A 81 8.76 -6.23 -15.32
C LYS A 81 7.99 -6.85 -16.48
N GLY A 82 6.73 -7.24 -16.26
CA GLY A 82 5.89 -7.86 -17.27
C GLY A 82 5.38 -6.86 -18.30
N LYS A 83 4.73 -7.39 -19.33
CA LYS A 83 4.10 -6.56 -20.35
C LYS A 83 2.83 -5.91 -19.83
N ALA A 84 2.64 -4.63 -20.15
CA ALA A 84 1.41 -3.94 -19.84
C ALA A 84 0.22 -4.61 -20.52
N ARG A 85 -0.87 -4.73 -19.78
CA ARG A 85 -2.16 -5.21 -20.28
C ARG A 85 -3.11 -4.04 -20.35
N VAL A 86 -3.20 -3.41 -21.50
CA VAL A 86 -4.12 -2.27 -21.70
C VAL A 86 -5.40 -2.81 -22.31
N ARG A 87 -6.49 -2.77 -21.55
CA ARG A 87 -7.81 -3.10 -22.07
C ARG A 87 -8.34 -1.94 -22.90
N ARG A 88 -9.09 -2.25 -23.96
CA ARG A 88 -9.73 -1.26 -24.83
C ARG A 88 -11.05 -0.75 -24.26
N ASP A 89 -11.16 -0.63 -22.95
CA ASP A 89 -12.34 -0.08 -22.28
C ASP A 89 -12.28 1.43 -22.21
N MET A 90 -13.42 2.07 -22.00
CA MET A 90 -13.49 3.50 -21.71
C MET A 90 -12.65 3.84 -20.47
N TRP A 91 -12.02 5.01 -20.48
CA TRP A 91 -11.17 5.45 -19.38
C TRP A 91 -11.89 5.43 -18.02
N SER A 92 -13.14 5.88 -17.96
CA SER A 92 -13.91 5.87 -16.71
C SER A 92 -14.01 4.48 -16.09
N LYS A 93 -14.20 3.45 -16.89
CA LYS A 93 -14.24 2.05 -16.43
C LYS A 93 -12.87 1.55 -16.03
N ARG A 94 -11.85 1.86 -16.81
CA ARG A 94 -10.46 1.49 -16.51
C ARG A 94 -9.99 2.18 -15.23
N ALA A 95 -10.27 3.47 -15.07
CA ALA A 95 -9.91 4.25 -13.89
C ALA A 95 -10.50 3.65 -12.62
N LYS A 96 -11.74 3.21 -12.66
CA LYS A 96 -12.38 2.54 -11.53
C LYS A 96 -11.66 1.23 -11.17
N GLN A 97 -11.31 0.42 -12.15
CA GLN A 97 -10.58 -0.83 -11.93
C GLN A 97 -9.20 -0.57 -11.33
N TYR A 98 -8.48 0.43 -11.81
CA TYR A 98 -7.18 0.82 -11.25
C TYR A 98 -7.30 1.35 -9.83
N ASP A 99 -8.29 2.19 -9.58
CA ASP A 99 -8.54 2.72 -8.23
C ASP A 99 -8.85 1.60 -7.23
N ASP A 100 -9.68 0.64 -7.63
CA ASP A 100 -9.98 -0.53 -6.80
C ASP A 100 -8.73 -1.35 -6.48
N LYS A 101 -7.83 -1.54 -7.43
CA LYS A 101 -6.54 -2.22 -7.22
C LYS A 101 -5.64 -1.45 -6.26
N ILE A 102 -5.57 -0.14 -6.39
CA ILE A 102 -4.77 0.71 -5.49
C ILE A 102 -5.33 0.63 -4.07
N ARG A 103 -6.64 0.71 -3.91
CA ARG A 103 -7.31 0.66 -2.61
C ARG A 103 -7.28 -0.71 -1.96
N SER A 104 -7.07 -1.77 -2.72
CA SER A 104 -6.91 -3.12 -2.17
C SER A 104 -5.73 -3.26 -1.24
N GLY A 105 -4.72 -2.42 -1.41
CA GLY A 105 -3.47 -2.49 -0.65
C GLY A 105 -2.59 -3.69 -1.00
N ASP A 106 -2.98 -4.51 -1.97
CA ASP A 106 -2.19 -5.66 -2.41
C ASP A 106 -1.04 -5.22 -3.33
N PRO A 107 0.22 -5.53 -2.98
CA PRO A 107 1.38 -5.09 -3.77
C PRO A 107 1.35 -5.54 -5.22
N VAL A 108 0.91 -6.76 -5.50
CA VAL A 108 0.83 -7.29 -6.87
C VAL A 108 -0.22 -6.53 -7.67
N SER A 109 -1.40 -6.28 -7.11
CA SER A 109 -2.45 -5.50 -7.76
C SER A 109 -2.01 -4.07 -8.05
N ILE A 110 -1.32 -3.44 -7.11
CA ILE A 110 -0.78 -2.08 -7.28
C ILE A 110 0.32 -2.09 -8.35
N ALA A 111 1.19 -3.09 -8.36
CA ALA A 111 2.21 -3.26 -9.39
C ALA A 111 1.61 -3.39 -10.80
N GLU A 112 0.49 -4.07 -10.94
CA GLU A 112 -0.24 -4.15 -12.22
C GLU A 112 -0.66 -2.76 -12.71
N VAL A 113 -1.15 -1.90 -11.84
CA VAL A 113 -1.53 -0.52 -12.19
C VAL A 113 -0.31 0.28 -12.65
N VAL A 114 0.78 0.21 -11.89
CA VAL A 114 2.05 0.88 -12.24
C VAL A 114 2.54 0.42 -13.61
N ARG A 115 2.57 -0.88 -13.83
CA ARG A 115 2.99 -1.48 -15.10
C ARG A 115 2.13 -1.00 -16.27
N ASP A 116 0.82 -1.01 -16.10
CA ASP A 116 -0.13 -0.76 -17.17
C ASP A 116 -0.26 0.74 -17.51
N LEU A 117 -0.06 1.61 -16.55
CA LEU A 117 -0.14 3.07 -16.74
C LEU A 117 1.19 3.75 -17.02
N ARG A 118 2.30 3.03 -16.90
CA ARG A 118 3.61 3.62 -17.14
C ARG A 118 3.72 4.11 -18.59
N LYS A 119 4.17 5.37 -18.76
CA LYS A 119 4.43 5.93 -20.09
C LYS A 119 5.61 5.19 -20.75
N ARG A 120 5.39 4.74 -21.96
CA ARG A 120 6.42 4.12 -22.82
C ARG A 120 6.86 5.08 -23.91
N ASN A 121 8.11 4.92 -24.38
CA ASN A 121 8.71 5.81 -25.39
C ASN A 121 7.92 5.93 -26.69
N ASN A 122 7.08 4.93 -27.03
CA ASN A 122 6.31 4.88 -28.27
C ASN A 122 4.82 5.21 -28.09
N GLN A 123 4.42 5.68 -26.92
CA GLN A 123 3.01 6.00 -26.64
C GLN A 123 2.78 7.50 -26.73
N SER A 124 1.58 7.88 -27.16
CA SER A 124 1.07 9.24 -27.03
C SER A 124 1.17 9.70 -25.57
N GLU A 125 1.21 11.00 -25.35
CA GLU A 125 1.26 11.57 -24.00
C GLU A 125 0.11 11.04 -23.13
N GLN A 126 0.44 10.73 -21.89
CA GLN A 126 -0.56 10.37 -20.89
C GLN A 126 -1.46 11.56 -20.59
N SER A 127 -2.75 11.31 -20.40
CA SER A 127 -3.66 12.31 -19.85
C SER A 127 -3.25 12.68 -18.42
N TYR A 128 -3.75 13.82 -17.95
CA TYR A 128 -3.53 14.25 -16.56
C TYR A 128 -4.01 13.19 -15.56
N SER A 129 -5.20 12.63 -15.78
CA SER A 129 -5.77 11.59 -14.91
C SER A 129 -4.94 10.32 -14.88
N GLU A 130 -4.40 9.88 -16.02
CA GLU A 130 -3.50 8.73 -16.08
C GLU A 130 -2.21 8.96 -15.29
N ARG A 131 -1.61 10.14 -15.42
CA ARG A 131 -0.41 10.50 -14.66
C ARG A 131 -0.66 10.54 -13.16
N GLN A 132 -1.78 11.10 -12.73
CA GLN A 132 -2.14 11.17 -11.32
C GLN A 132 -2.32 9.78 -10.73
N MET A 133 -2.98 8.91 -11.46
CA MET A 133 -3.22 7.52 -11.03
C MET A 133 -1.91 6.72 -10.99
N TYR A 134 -1.06 6.87 -11.99
CA TYR A 134 0.27 6.27 -12.01
C TYR A 134 1.10 6.70 -10.80
N GLN A 135 1.16 7.98 -10.52
CA GLN A 135 1.91 8.51 -9.39
C GLN A 135 1.36 7.98 -8.06
N ALA A 136 0.05 7.94 -7.90
CA ALA A 136 -0.57 7.41 -6.69
C ALA A 136 -0.23 5.93 -6.46
N ALA A 137 -0.29 5.13 -7.51
CA ALA A 137 0.07 3.71 -7.45
C ALA A 137 1.55 3.51 -7.15
N LEU A 138 2.42 4.23 -7.84
CA LEU A 138 3.87 4.16 -7.64
C LEU A 138 4.27 4.55 -6.21
N GLU A 139 3.71 5.63 -5.69
CA GLU A 139 3.98 6.07 -4.33
C GLU A 139 3.56 5.03 -3.29
N ARG A 140 2.40 4.41 -3.47
CA ARG A 140 1.95 3.36 -2.57
C ARG A 140 2.87 2.15 -2.56
N LEU A 141 3.25 1.67 -3.73
CA LEU A 141 4.17 0.55 -3.86
C LEU A 141 5.55 0.89 -3.30
N ALA A 142 6.03 2.09 -3.61
CA ALA A 142 7.33 2.57 -3.15
C ALA A 142 7.40 2.70 -1.63
N ARG A 143 6.34 3.11 -0.96
CA ARG A 143 6.29 3.20 0.50
C ARG A 143 6.47 1.84 1.16
N GLU A 144 5.75 0.83 0.70
CA GLU A 144 5.88 -0.52 1.27
C GLU A 144 7.25 -1.11 0.94
N PHE A 145 7.72 -0.95 -0.28
CA PHE A 145 9.05 -1.37 -0.70
C PHE A 145 10.15 -0.68 0.14
N ALA A 146 10.03 0.62 0.37
CA ALA A 146 10.96 1.38 1.20
C ALA A 146 10.99 0.87 2.64
N ALA A 147 9.84 0.57 3.21
CA ALA A 147 9.74 0.04 4.58
C ALA A 147 10.38 -1.34 4.70
N ILE A 148 10.20 -2.21 3.69
CA ILE A 148 10.80 -3.54 3.66
C ILE A 148 12.32 -3.46 3.51
N GLU A 149 12.80 -2.64 2.58
CA GLU A 149 14.24 -2.48 2.26
C GLU A 149 14.96 -1.53 3.22
N LYS A 150 14.24 -0.82 4.07
CA LYS A 150 14.77 0.18 5.00
C LYS A 150 15.55 1.30 4.28
N ILE A 151 14.97 1.79 3.21
CA ILE A 151 15.50 2.90 2.42
C ILE A 151 14.48 4.04 2.36
N ASP A 152 14.91 5.19 1.91
CA ASP A 152 14.05 6.35 1.70
C ASP A 152 13.03 6.10 0.58
N GLN A 153 11.84 6.67 0.71
CA GLN A 153 10.75 6.50 -0.27
C GLN A 153 11.14 6.98 -1.66
N SER A 154 11.84 8.10 -1.76
CA SER A 154 12.31 8.63 -3.05
C SER A 154 13.29 7.67 -3.72
N ALA A 155 14.21 7.09 -2.95
CA ALA A 155 15.14 6.07 -3.44
C ALA A 155 14.40 4.80 -3.88
N ALA A 156 13.37 4.40 -3.15
CA ALA A 156 12.53 3.25 -3.49
C ALA A 156 11.82 3.45 -4.83
N ALA A 157 11.21 4.62 -5.04
CA ALA A 157 10.52 4.94 -6.29
C ALA A 157 11.47 4.90 -7.49
N ILE A 158 12.66 5.49 -7.36
CA ILE A 158 13.70 5.47 -8.40
C ILE A 158 14.12 4.03 -8.70
N LYS A 159 14.33 3.22 -7.66
CA LYS A 159 14.73 1.83 -7.81
C LYS A 159 13.67 1.01 -8.56
N LEU A 160 12.40 1.21 -8.25
CA LEU A 160 11.30 0.54 -8.94
C LEU A 160 11.23 0.95 -10.41
N GLU A 161 11.38 2.22 -10.72
CA GLU A 161 11.41 2.72 -12.10
C GLU A 161 12.60 2.16 -12.88
N ASN A 162 13.77 2.10 -12.27
CA ASN A 162 14.97 1.51 -12.88
C ASN A 162 14.77 0.01 -13.17
N LEU A 163 14.11 -0.72 -12.29
CA LEU A 163 13.78 -2.13 -12.52
C LEU A 163 12.85 -2.32 -13.73
N MET A 164 11.92 -1.41 -13.93
CA MET A 164 11.04 -1.42 -15.10
C MET A 164 11.79 -1.07 -16.38
N ASP A 165 12.73 -0.14 -16.32
CA ASP A 165 13.55 0.27 -17.48
C ASP A 165 14.52 -0.83 -17.92
N ALA A 166 14.99 -1.65 -17.00
CA ALA A 166 15.92 -2.74 -17.27
C ALA A 166 15.23 -4.01 -17.82
N ALA A 167 13.91 -4.05 -17.82
CA ALA A 167 13.15 -5.22 -18.27
C ALA A 167 12.92 -5.23 -19.78
#